data_b81ad1cba49b6ff4d4cc785c37ede7f5
#
_entry.id   b81ad1cba49b6ff4d4cc785c37ede7f5
#
_cell.length_a   1.000
_cell.length_b   1.000
_cell.length_c   1.000
_cell.angle_alpha   90.00
_cell.angle_beta   90.00
_cell.angle_gamma   90.00
#
_symmetry.space_group_name_H-M   'P 1'
#
loop_
_entity.id
_entity.type
_entity.pdbx_description
1 polymer ?
#
loop_
_entity_poly.entity_id
_entity_poly.type
_entity_poly.pdbx_seq_one_letter_code
_entity_poly.pdbx_strand_id
1 'polypeptide(L)'
;MMRTLKATSVAAKICGLKDRTAIQAAVDGGARYVGFVFYSPSPRAVTPAQVQKLSKSIPPSVIKVGLFVDPGDKFLQDVLDHVALDFIQLHGGEDPNRVRTIKALTNCPVLKAVKVANGADVDGAVDYDGLADMLLFDAKAPKNMHDALPGGNGLVFNWNLLANRHWRSPWMLSGGLDPENVSQAVSLTRAQAVDVSSGVESAPGEKDPAAIKAFLDAVKAL
;
A
#
# COMPACT_ATOMS: atom_id res chain seq x y z
N MET A 1 -19.48 -11.07 33.38
CA MET A 1 -19.84 -10.32 32.17
C MET A 1 -18.58 -10.23 31.27
N MET A 2 -18.40 -11.19 30.37
CA MET A 2 -17.23 -11.18 29.45
C MET A 2 -17.41 -10.01 28.48
N ARG A 3 -16.47 -9.04 28.54
CA ARG A 3 -16.33 -8.04 27.47
C ARG A 3 -15.93 -8.78 26.20
N THR A 4 -16.85 -8.88 25.26
CA THR A 4 -16.54 -9.27 23.88
C THR A 4 -15.51 -8.26 23.36
N LEU A 5 -14.26 -8.70 23.18
CA LEU A 5 -13.27 -7.93 22.45
C LEU A 5 -13.88 -7.70 21.05
N LYS A 6 -14.16 -6.43 20.70
CA LYS A 6 -14.51 -6.08 19.33
C LYS A 6 -13.36 -6.59 18.46
N ALA A 7 -13.68 -7.50 17.54
CA ALA A 7 -12.75 -7.87 16.50
C ALA A 7 -12.25 -6.57 15.84
N THR A 8 -10.96 -6.34 15.84
CA THR A 8 -10.36 -5.20 15.13
C THR A 8 -10.61 -5.47 13.64
N SER A 9 -11.46 -4.65 13.02
CA SER A 9 -11.74 -4.78 11.58
C SER A 9 -10.46 -4.61 10.78
N VAL A 10 -10.26 -5.46 9.77
CA VAL A 10 -9.13 -5.36 8.85
C VAL A 10 -9.23 -4.05 8.06
N ALA A 11 -8.16 -3.26 8.07
CA ALA A 11 -8.10 -2.01 7.32
C ALA A 11 -7.74 -2.27 5.86
N ALA A 12 -8.36 -1.55 4.91
CA ALA A 12 -8.06 -1.68 3.49
C ALA A 12 -7.40 -0.42 2.93
N LYS A 13 -6.41 -0.61 2.05
CA LYS A 13 -5.82 0.41 1.19
C LYS A 13 -6.14 0.12 -0.26
N ILE A 14 -6.61 1.13 -1.00
CA ILE A 14 -6.76 1.09 -2.45
C ILE A 14 -5.65 1.94 -3.06
N CYS A 15 -4.72 1.30 -3.78
CA CYS A 15 -3.50 1.93 -4.28
C CYS A 15 -3.57 2.21 -5.78
N GLY A 16 -2.97 3.33 -6.22
CA GLY A 16 -2.89 3.71 -7.62
C GLY A 16 -4.16 4.37 -8.17
N LEU A 17 -4.82 5.16 -7.33
CA LEU A 17 -5.99 5.96 -7.70
C LEU A 17 -5.56 7.19 -8.50
N LYS A 18 -6.24 7.46 -9.63
CA LYS A 18 -5.92 8.59 -10.51
C LYS A 18 -7.15 9.38 -11.00
N ASP A 19 -8.35 8.96 -10.61
CA ASP A 19 -9.60 9.61 -10.98
C ASP A 19 -10.59 9.68 -9.81
N ARG A 20 -11.58 10.57 -9.96
CA ARG A 20 -12.58 10.84 -8.92
C ARG A 20 -13.53 9.67 -8.67
N THR A 21 -13.89 8.92 -9.70
CA THR A 21 -14.86 7.82 -9.60
C THR A 21 -14.30 6.69 -8.76
N ALA A 22 -13.05 6.30 -9.03
CA ALA A 22 -12.35 5.29 -8.26
C ALA A 22 -12.09 5.72 -6.80
N ILE A 23 -11.75 7.00 -6.57
CA ILE A 23 -11.61 7.57 -5.21
C ILE A 23 -12.95 7.50 -4.48
N GLN A 24 -14.04 7.89 -5.11
CA GLN A 24 -15.37 7.86 -4.49
C GLN A 24 -15.77 6.42 -4.12
N ALA A 25 -15.53 5.45 -5.04
CA ALA A 25 -15.79 4.04 -4.77
C ALA A 25 -14.96 3.52 -3.57
N ALA A 26 -13.70 3.93 -3.45
CA ALA A 26 -12.85 3.57 -2.31
C ALA A 26 -13.37 4.18 -1.00
N VAL A 27 -13.73 5.46 -1.01
CA VAL A 27 -14.25 6.18 0.17
C VAL A 27 -15.58 5.59 0.62
N ASP A 28 -16.54 5.45 -0.29
CA ASP A 28 -17.88 4.90 0.00
C ASP A 28 -17.80 3.42 0.44
N GLY A 29 -16.85 2.70 -0.14
CA GLY A 29 -16.51 1.33 0.25
C GLY A 29 -15.85 1.22 1.62
N GLY A 30 -15.46 2.32 2.26
CA GLY A 30 -14.86 2.35 3.59
C GLY A 30 -13.37 2.05 3.62
N ALA A 31 -12.65 2.31 2.53
CA ALA A 31 -11.18 2.24 2.53
C ALA A 31 -10.60 3.16 3.61
N ARG A 32 -9.69 2.62 4.41
CA ARG A 32 -8.96 3.40 5.43
C ARG A 32 -7.85 4.23 4.81
N TYR A 33 -7.25 3.73 3.71
CA TYR A 33 -6.14 4.36 3.03
C TYR A 33 -6.42 4.46 1.52
N VAL A 34 -5.94 5.53 0.91
CA VAL A 34 -5.93 5.74 -0.55
C VAL A 34 -4.52 6.06 -0.99
N GLY A 35 -4.05 5.42 -2.07
CA GLY A 35 -2.68 5.54 -2.55
C GLY A 35 -2.57 6.24 -3.90
N PHE A 36 -1.62 7.16 -4.02
CA PHE A 36 -1.24 7.90 -5.22
C PHE A 36 0.18 7.55 -5.62
N VAL A 37 0.43 7.24 -6.89
CA VAL A 37 1.73 6.75 -7.35
C VAL A 37 2.52 7.90 -8.01
N PHE A 38 3.57 8.36 -7.34
CA PHE A 38 4.50 9.35 -7.86
C PHE A 38 5.75 8.67 -8.44
N TYR A 39 5.52 7.83 -9.46
CA TYR A 39 6.57 7.11 -10.19
C TYR A 39 6.18 7.05 -11.67
N SER A 40 6.84 7.86 -12.50
CA SER A 40 6.45 8.10 -13.90
C SER A 40 6.39 6.87 -14.81
N PRO A 41 7.21 5.79 -14.60
CA PRO A 41 7.09 4.58 -15.41
C PRO A 41 5.82 3.76 -15.11
N SER A 42 5.10 4.05 -14.03
CA SER A 42 3.87 3.33 -13.68
C SER A 42 2.69 3.79 -14.53
N PRO A 43 1.82 2.87 -15.01
CA PRO A 43 0.55 3.25 -15.65
C PRO A 43 -0.43 3.94 -14.68
N ARG A 44 -0.13 3.88 -13.38
CA ARG A 44 -0.88 4.51 -12.28
C ARG A 44 -0.31 5.86 -11.88
N ALA A 45 0.70 6.36 -12.61
CA ALA A 45 1.38 7.60 -12.26
C ALA A 45 0.44 8.80 -12.25
N VAL A 46 0.64 9.67 -11.26
CA VAL A 46 -0.08 10.94 -11.13
C VAL A 46 0.91 12.08 -10.87
N THR A 47 0.51 13.30 -11.25
CA THR A 47 1.26 14.51 -10.93
C THR A 47 0.78 15.12 -9.60
N PRO A 48 1.62 15.93 -8.92
CA PRO A 48 1.18 16.66 -7.71
C PRO A 48 -0.07 17.51 -7.95
N ALA A 49 -0.17 18.18 -9.09
CA ALA A 49 -1.32 19.01 -9.44
C ALA A 49 -2.62 18.20 -9.62
N GLN A 50 -2.52 16.98 -10.15
CA GLN A 50 -3.68 16.06 -10.22
C GLN A 50 -4.12 15.66 -8.82
N VAL A 51 -3.19 15.21 -7.97
CA VAL A 51 -3.53 14.75 -6.61
C VAL A 51 -4.06 15.91 -5.76
N GLN A 52 -3.52 17.12 -5.89
CA GLN A 52 -4.05 18.30 -5.20
C GLN A 52 -5.54 18.54 -5.52
N LYS A 53 -5.96 18.33 -6.78
CA LYS A 53 -7.38 18.44 -7.17
C LYS A 53 -8.22 17.29 -6.63
N LEU A 54 -7.70 16.06 -6.73
CA LEU A 54 -8.40 14.84 -6.31
C LEU A 54 -8.57 14.77 -4.79
N SER A 55 -7.57 15.21 -4.03
CA SER A 55 -7.58 15.19 -2.56
C SER A 55 -8.71 16.00 -1.93
N LYS A 56 -9.26 16.99 -2.65
CA LYS A 56 -10.38 17.82 -2.16
C LYS A 56 -11.66 17.03 -1.89
N SER A 57 -11.82 15.86 -2.51
CA SER A 57 -12.98 14.98 -2.33
C SER A 57 -12.75 13.87 -1.30
N ILE A 58 -11.55 13.80 -0.70
CA ILE A 58 -11.21 12.75 0.25
C ILE A 58 -11.48 13.26 1.68
N PRO A 59 -12.33 12.58 2.45
CA PRO A 59 -12.60 12.95 3.83
C PRO A 59 -11.33 12.91 4.70
N PRO A 60 -11.20 13.76 5.72
CA PRO A 60 -10.05 13.76 6.66
C PRO A 60 -9.85 12.43 7.40
N SER A 61 -10.89 11.60 7.49
CA SER A 61 -10.81 10.27 8.10
C SER A 61 -10.10 9.23 7.23
N VAL A 62 -9.88 9.51 5.94
CA VAL A 62 -9.19 8.62 4.99
C VAL A 62 -7.74 9.08 4.82
N ILE A 63 -6.82 8.17 5.05
CA ILE A 63 -5.37 8.42 5.03
C ILE A 63 -4.87 8.44 3.59
N LYS A 64 -4.19 9.53 3.19
CA LYS A 64 -3.59 9.72 1.87
C LYS A 64 -2.15 9.27 1.87
N VAL A 65 -1.82 8.29 1.06
CA VAL A 65 -0.49 7.70 0.93
C VAL A 65 0.12 8.06 -0.42
N GLY A 66 1.28 8.69 -0.43
CA GLY A 66 2.07 8.92 -1.64
C GLY A 66 3.09 7.80 -1.81
N LEU A 67 3.01 7.05 -2.91
CA LEU A 67 3.97 5.99 -3.25
C LEU A 67 5.09 6.54 -4.13
N PHE A 68 6.33 6.27 -3.72
CA PHE A 68 7.56 6.66 -4.39
C PHE A 68 8.47 5.45 -4.60
N VAL A 69 9.34 5.53 -5.59
CA VAL A 69 10.37 4.52 -5.88
C VAL A 69 11.70 5.23 -6.00
N ASP A 70 12.61 4.97 -5.06
CA ASP A 70 13.94 5.55 -4.95
C ASP A 70 13.97 7.08 -5.19
N PRO A 71 13.11 7.86 -4.50
CA PRO A 71 12.97 9.29 -4.78
C PRO A 71 14.18 10.10 -4.31
N GLY A 72 14.56 11.12 -5.10
CA GLY A 72 15.46 12.16 -4.64
C GLY A 72 14.78 13.18 -3.71
N ASP A 73 15.55 13.85 -2.85
CA ASP A 73 15.04 14.78 -1.83
C ASP A 73 14.22 15.92 -2.45
N LYS A 74 14.74 16.52 -3.53
CA LYS A 74 14.04 17.61 -4.22
C LYS A 74 12.67 17.18 -4.72
N PHE A 75 12.56 15.98 -5.32
CA PHE A 75 11.29 15.49 -5.84
C PHE A 75 10.28 15.22 -4.72
N LEU A 76 10.73 14.63 -3.60
CA LEU A 76 9.88 14.46 -2.41
C LEU A 76 9.35 15.80 -1.91
N GLN A 77 10.22 16.79 -1.76
CA GLN A 77 9.85 18.12 -1.29
C GLN A 77 8.86 18.78 -2.26
N ASP A 78 9.18 18.76 -3.58
CA ASP A 78 8.29 19.31 -4.61
C ASP A 78 6.87 18.71 -4.56
N VAL A 79 6.73 17.39 -4.25
CA VAL A 79 5.42 16.76 -4.09
C VAL A 79 4.74 17.24 -2.80
N LEU A 80 5.44 17.25 -1.68
CA LEU A 80 4.89 17.61 -0.37
C LEU A 80 4.48 19.08 -0.28
N ASP A 81 5.14 19.96 -1.02
CA ASP A 81 4.77 21.38 -1.11
C ASP A 81 3.39 21.58 -1.78
N HIS A 82 2.97 20.62 -2.59
CA HIS A 82 1.70 20.70 -3.34
C HIS A 82 0.60 19.79 -2.78
N VAL A 83 0.98 18.72 -2.08
CA VAL A 83 0.04 17.66 -1.65
C VAL A 83 0.26 17.33 -0.19
N ALA A 84 -0.75 17.55 0.62
CA ALA A 84 -0.76 17.10 2.02
C ALA A 84 -0.97 15.58 2.06
N LEU A 85 0.13 14.83 2.18
CA LEU A 85 0.16 13.38 2.39
C LEU A 85 0.22 13.06 3.87
N ASP A 86 -0.44 11.96 4.26
CA ASP A 86 -0.42 11.46 5.63
C ASP A 86 0.67 10.38 5.82
N PHE A 87 1.09 9.71 4.73
CA PHE A 87 2.18 8.75 4.68
C PHE A 87 2.98 8.86 3.38
N ILE A 88 4.28 8.63 3.47
CA ILE A 88 5.17 8.36 2.34
C ILE A 88 5.39 6.86 2.26
N GLN A 89 4.97 6.23 1.17
CA GLN A 89 5.28 4.83 0.89
C GLN A 89 6.54 4.74 0.02
N LEU A 90 7.56 4.06 0.55
CA LEU A 90 8.82 3.78 -0.14
C LEU A 90 8.78 2.37 -0.72
N HIS A 91 8.73 2.27 -2.05
CA HIS A 91 8.50 1.00 -2.77
C HIS A 91 9.68 0.59 -3.66
N GLY A 92 10.80 1.28 -3.52
CA GLY A 92 12.06 1.02 -4.22
C GLY A 92 13.05 0.18 -3.40
N GLY A 93 14.34 0.41 -3.68
CA GLY A 93 15.46 -0.20 -2.98
C GLY A 93 15.98 0.63 -1.80
N GLU A 94 15.18 1.57 -1.27
CA GLU A 94 15.59 2.46 -0.18
C GLU A 94 16.07 1.66 1.03
N ASP A 95 17.36 1.81 1.37
CA ASP A 95 17.96 1.18 2.54
C ASP A 95 17.53 1.83 3.86
N PRO A 96 17.83 1.24 5.03
CA PRO A 96 17.46 1.80 6.33
C PRO A 96 18.00 3.22 6.56
N ASN A 97 19.17 3.59 6.03
CA ASN A 97 19.71 4.94 6.16
C ASN A 97 18.88 5.93 5.35
N ARG A 98 18.50 5.54 4.12
CA ARG A 98 17.62 6.36 3.29
C ARG A 98 16.25 6.57 3.93
N VAL A 99 15.68 5.54 4.55
CA VAL A 99 14.42 5.67 5.31
C VAL A 99 14.55 6.69 6.43
N ARG A 100 15.65 6.65 7.23
CA ARG A 100 15.91 7.65 8.29
C ARG A 100 16.01 9.07 7.74
N THR A 101 16.75 9.22 6.64
CA THR A 101 16.93 10.53 5.97
C THR A 101 15.59 11.10 5.52
N ILE A 102 14.74 10.30 4.86
CA ILE A 102 13.43 10.74 4.38
C ILE A 102 12.51 11.13 5.56
N LYS A 103 12.47 10.32 6.62
CA LYS A 103 11.70 10.67 7.84
C LYS A 103 12.15 11.99 8.43
N ALA A 104 13.45 12.21 8.55
CA ALA A 104 14.00 13.46 9.10
C ALA A 104 13.73 14.67 8.19
N LEU A 105 13.84 14.49 6.87
CA LEU A 105 13.64 15.53 5.88
C LEU A 105 12.18 15.98 5.80
N THR A 106 11.24 15.03 5.84
CA THR A 106 9.82 15.30 5.52
C THR A 106 8.93 15.44 6.74
N ASN A 107 9.39 14.95 7.90
CA ASN A 107 8.58 14.80 9.11
C ASN A 107 7.23 14.09 8.85
N CYS A 108 7.18 13.26 7.81
CA CYS A 108 6.01 12.48 7.40
C CYS A 108 6.23 11.00 7.77
N PRO A 109 5.24 10.31 8.30
CA PRO A 109 5.32 8.88 8.56
C PRO A 109 5.67 8.08 7.30
N VAL A 110 6.49 7.04 7.46
CA VAL A 110 6.97 6.19 6.36
C VAL A 110 6.37 4.79 6.43
N LEU A 111 5.78 4.38 5.32
CA LEU A 111 5.41 3.00 5.00
C LEU A 111 6.50 2.40 4.11
N LYS A 112 7.26 1.41 4.59
CA LYS A 112 8.29 0.75 3.77
C LYS A 112 7.76 -0.53 3.17
N ALA A 113 7.78 -0.62 1.85
CA ALA A 113 7.46 -1.86 1.14
C ALA A 113 8.68 -2.80 1.11
N VAL A 114 8.44 -4.05 1.51
CA VAL A 114 9.39 -5.16 1.47
C VAL A 114 8.91 -6.15 0.40
N LYS A 115 9.75 -6.40 -0.59
CA LYS A 115 9.45 -7.32 -1.70
C LYS A 115 9.79 -8.75 -1.30
N VAL A 116 8.81 -9.65 -1.35
CA VAL A 116 8.91 -11.03 -0.85
C VAL A 116 8.82 -12.03 -1.99
N ALA A 117 9.85 -12.87 -2.13
CA ALA A 117 9.84 -14.09 -2.92
C ALA A 117 10.09 -15.33 -2.05
N ASN A 118 10.83 -15.18 -0.94
CA ASN A 118 11.24 -16.27 -0.07
C ASN A 118 11.43 -15.79 1.38
N GLY A 119 11.77 -16.73 2.30
CA GLY A 119 11.94 -16.43 3.71
C GLY A 119 13.04 -15.42 4.02
N ALA A 120 14.13 -15.42 3.26
CA ALA A 120 15.24 -14.47 3.48
C ALA A 120 14.82 -13.03 3.19
N ASP A 121 13.91 -12.80 2.21
CA ASP A 121 13.35 -11.47 1.97
C ASP A 121 12.52 -10.99 3.18
N VAL A 122 11.76 -11.91 3.82
CA VAL A 122 11.00 -11.61 5.05
C VAL A 122 11.92 -11.36 6.23
N ASP A 123 12.98 -12.16 6.39
CA ASP A 123 13.97 -11.98 7.46
C ASP A 123 14.68 -10.62 7.34
N GLY A 124 14.95 -10.15 6.12
CA GLY A 124 15.52 -8.82 5.86
C GLY A 124 14.61 -7.65 6.26
N ALA A 125 13.31 -7.88 6.43
CA ALA A 125 12.40 -6.82 6.89
C ALA A 125 12.71 -6.33 8.32
N VAL A 126 13.44 -7.11 9.11
CA VAL A 126 13.87 -6.74 10.48
C VAL A 126 14.66 -5.42 10.52
N ASP A 127 15.38 -5.10 9.45
CA ASP A 127 16.17 -3.86 9.34
C ASP A 127 15.29 -2.60 9.30
N TYR A 128 14.02 -2.76 8.94
CA TYR A 128 13.02 -1.69 8.86
C TYR A 128 12.03 -1.72 10.02
N ASP A 129 11.98 -2.81 10.78
CA ASP A 129 11.03 -2.99 11.88
C ASP A 129 11.36 -2.09 13.08
N GLY A 130 10.44 -1.19 13.41
CA GLY A 130 10.62 -0.14 14.41
C GLY A 130 11.36 1.11 13.87
N LEU A 131 11.84 1.08 12.61
CA LEU A 131 12.37 2.23 11.90
C LEU A 131 11.30 2.89 11.04
N ALA A 132 10.64 2.11 10.17
CA ALA A 132 9.46 2.54 9.45
C ALA A 132 8.26 2.58 10.40
N ASP A 133 7.32 3.50 10.15
CA ASP A 133 6.10 3.63 10.95
C ASP A 133 5.08 2.54 10.59
N MET A 134 5.24 1.93 9.41
CA MET A 134 4.50 0.77 8.95
C MET A 134 5.32 -0.03 7.93
N LEU A 135 5.15 -1.35 7.90
CA LEU A 135 5.69 -2.21 6.86
C LEU A 135 4.59 -2.60 5.87
N LEU A 136 4.97 -2.87 4.62
CA LEU A 136 4.08 -3.48 3.62
C LEU A 136 4.83 -4.63 2.96
N PHE A 137 4.22 -5.82 2.94
CA PHE A 137 4.79 -6.99 2.28
C PHE A 137 4.13 -7.18 0.93
N ASP A 138 4.91 -7.06 -0.15
CA ASP A 138 4.44 -7.17 -1.54
C ASP A 138 5.18 -8.30 -2.28
N ALA A 139 4.57 -8.86 -3.31
CA ALA A 139 5.20 -9.89 -4.11
C ALA A 139 6.41 -9.35 -4.90
N LYS A 140 7.52 -10.05 -4.84
CA LYS A 140 8.71 -9.75 -5.62
C LYS A 140 8.56 -10.28 -7.03
N ALA A 141 8.71 -9.42 -8.02
CA ALA A 141 8.72 -9.84 -9.41
C ALA A 141 9.90 -10.79 -9.70
N PRO A 142 9.68 -11.89 -10.45
CA PRO A 142 10.76 -12.78 -10.89
C PRO A 142 11.77 -12.03 -11.76
N LYS A 143 13.05 -12.41 -11.67
CA LYS A 143 14.15 -11.75 -12.42
C LYS A 143 13.99 -11.82 -13.95
N ASN A 144 13.27 -12.79 -14.45
CA ASN A 144 12.99 -13.00 -15.88
C ASN A 144 11.70 -12.30 -16.36
N MET A 145 11.03 -11.57 -15.51
CA MET A 145 9.89 -10.76 -15.90
C MET A 145 10.38 -9.42 -16.46
N HIS A 146 10.45 -9.35 -17.80
CA HIS A 146 10.75 -8.11 -18.50
C HIS A 146 9.62 -7.10 -18.21
N ASP A 147 9.95 -5.83 -18.08
CA ASP A 147 9.00 -4.73 -17.79
C ASP A 147 8.29 -4.80 -16.42
N ALA A 148 8.82 -5.60 -15.48
CA ALA A 148 8.28 -5.66 -14.13
C ALA A 148 8.38 -4.29 -13.43
N LEU A 149 7.24 -3.82 -12.95
CA LEU A 149 7.19 -2.64 -12.07
C LEU A 149 7.66 -3.01 -10.66
N PRO A 150 8.09 -2.04 -9.83
CA PRO A 150 8.41 -2.28 -8.42
C PRO A 150 7.27 -2.90 -7.62
N GLY A 151 6.01 -2.69 -8.02
CA GLY A 151 4.82 -3.30 -7.43
C GLY A 151 3.63 -3.23 -8.39
N GLY A 152 2.50 -3.85 -8.02
CA GLY A 152 1.27 -3.86 -8.82
C GLY A 152 1.34 -4.75 -10.06
N ASN A 153 2.16 -5.80 -10.04
CA ASN A 153 2.30 -6.77 -11.12
C ASN A 153 1.25 -7.91 -11.08
N GLY A 154 0.33 -7.90 -10.13
CA GLY A 154 -0.66 -8.97 -9.96
C GLY A 154 -0.08 -10.29 -9.46
N LEU A 155 1.15 -10.30 -8.97
CA LEU A 155 1.83 -11.50 -8.48
C LEU A 155 1.47 -11.79 -7.04
N VAL A 156 1.28 -13.06 -6.72
CA VAL A 156 1.08 -13.58 -5.36
C VAL A 156 2.37 -14.25 -4.90
N PHE A 157 2.71 -14.11 -3.64
CA PHE A 157 3.78 -14.87 -2.99
C PHE A 157 3.20 -15.87 -1.97
N ASN A 158 4.04 -16.77 -1.47
CA ASN A 158 3.61 -17.73 -0.44
C ASN A 158 3.35 -17.01 0.91
N TRP A 159 2.09 -16.72 1.22
CA TRP A 159 1.68 -16.02 2.43
C TRP A 159 2.07 -16.74 3.74
N ASN A 160 2.31 -18.08 3.70
CA ASN A 160 2.81 -18.80 4.87
C ASN A 160 4.17 -18.27 5.36
N LEU A 161 4.93 -17.57 4.53
CA LEU A 161 6.18 -16.91 4.93
C LEU A 161 5.97 -15.82 5.99
N LEU A 162 4.76 -15.25 6.06
CA LEU A 162 4.38 -14.25 7.07
C LEU A 162 3.61 -14.87 8.25
N ALA A 163 3.18 -16.12 8.15
CA ALA A 163 2.45 -16.80 9.22
C ALA A 163 3.31 -16.86 10.49
N ASN A 164 2.72 -16.52 11.64
CA ASN A 164 3.38 -16.51 12.94
C ASN A 164 4.58 -15.54 13.07
N ARG A 165 4.76 -14.60 12.15
CA ARG A 165 5.72 -13.51 12.29
C ARG A 165 5.16 -12.40 13.17
N HIS A 166 6.02 -11.84 14.02
CA HIS A 166 5.67 -10.73 14.89
C HIS A 166 6.57 -9.53 14.57
N TRP A 167 5.92 -8.39 14.31
CA TRP A 167 6.59 -7.14 13.98
C TRP A 167 6.28 -6.11 15.06
N ARG A 168 7.24 -5.26 15.37
CA ARG A 168 7.03 -4.09 16.25
C ARG A 168 6.20 -3.03 15.56
N SER A 169 6.47 -2.79 14.28
CA SER A 169 5.72 -1.88 13.43
C SER A 169 4.39 -2.51 13.02
N PRO A 170 3.30 -1.75 12.95
CA PRO A 170 2.11 -2.15 12.19
C PRO A 170 2.50 -2.57 10.78
N TRP A 171 1.75 -3.50 10.19
CA TRP A 171 2.07 -3.95 8.85
C TRP A 171 0.84 -4.24 7.99
N MET A 172 1.04 -4.25 6.69
CA MET A 172 0.02 -4.40 5.67
C MET A 172 0.43 -5.51 4.70
N LEU A 173 -0.52 -6.39 4.35
CA LEU A 173 -0.33 -7.41 3.33
C LEU A 173 -0.70 -6.84 1.97
N SER A 174 0.16 -7.05 0.98
CA SER A 174 -0.05 -6.73 -0.44
C SER A 174 0.37 -7.91 -1.30
N GLY A 175 0.44 -7.72 -2.62
CA GLY A 175 0.88 -8.74 -3.58
C GLY A 175 -0.23 -9.64 -4.07
N GLY A 176 -0.79 -9.28 -5.24
CA GLY A 176 -1.77 -10.07 -5.96
C GLY A 176 -3.10 -10.29 -5.23
N LEU A 177 -3.42 -9.44 -4.25
CA LEU A 177 -4.72 -9.48 -3.58
C LEU A 177 -5.83 -9.05 -4.53
N ASP A 178 -6.98 -9.70 -4.39
CA ASP A 178 -8.23 -9.46 -5.11
C ASP A 178 -9.43 -9.82 -4.23
N PRO A 179 -10.69 -9.57 -4.68
CA PRO A 179 -11.89 -9.89 -3.91
C PRO A 179 -12.05 -11.38 -3.56
N GLU A 180 -11.47 -12.28 -4.37
CA GLU A 180 -11.66 -13.73 -4.22
C GLU A 180 -10.67 -14.34 -3.23
N ASN A 181 -9.45 -13.77 -3.12
CA ASN A 181 -8.36 -14.33 -2.33
C ASN A 181 -8.06 -13.62 -1.01
N VAL A 182 -8.54 -12.38 -0.80
CA VAL A 182 -8.19 -11.58 0.37
C VAL A 182 -8.59 -12.24 1.70
N SER A 183 -9.72 -12.93 1.74
CA SER A 183 -10.18 -13.64 2.94
C SER A 183 -9.21 -14.76 3.34
N GLN A 184 -8.75 -15.56 2.37
CA GLN A 184 -7.77 -16.60 2.60
C GLN A 184 -6.43 -16.00 3.06
N ALA A 185 -5.97 -14.95 2.39
CA ALA A 185 -4.72 -14.27 2.71
C ALA A 185 -4.70 -13.75 4.15
N VAL A 186 -5.76 -13.08 4.59
CA VAL A 186 -5.90 -12.58 5.96
C VAL A 186 -6.00 -13.72 6.97
N SER A 187 -6.77 -14.78 6.65
CA SER A 187 -6.88 -15.95 7.53
C SER A 187 -5.54 -16.61 7.83
N LEU A 188 -4.67 -16.73 6.81
CA LEU A 188 -3.34 -17.33 6.92
C LEU A 188 -2.35 -16.44 7.67
N THR A 189 -2.33 -15.14 7.35
CA THR A 189 -1.29 -14.22 7.81
C THR A 189 -1.67 -13.47 9.07
N ARG A 190 -2.96 -13.41 9.41
CA ARG A 190 -3.51 -12.56 10.47
C ARG A 190 -3.23 -11.07 10.25
N ALA A 191 -3.08 -10.65 8.99
CA ALA A 191 -2.87 -9.25 8.65
C ALA A 191 -4.04 -8.39 9.14
N GLN A 192 -3.72 -7.27 9.78
CA GLN A 192 -4.71 -6.29 10.25
C GLN A 192 -4.96 -5.18 9.24
N ALA A 193 -4.17 -5.15 8.16
CA ALA A 193 -4.35 -4.25 7.04
C ALA A 193 -3.96 -4.96 5.73
N VAL A 194 -4.65 -4.60 4.64
CA VAL A 194 -4.43 -5.14 3.29
C VAL A 194 -4.33 -4.01 2.28
N ASP A 195 -3.51 -4.22 1.24
CA ASP A 195 -3.31 -3.28 0.13
C ASP A 195 -3.61 -3.95 -1.20
N VAL A 196 -4.42 -3.32 -2.02
CA VAL A 196 -4.72 -3.80 -3.36
C VAL A 196 -4.48 -2.72 -4.41
N SER A 197 -3.93 -3.13 -5.55
CA SER A 197 -3.77 -2.26 -6.71
C SER A 197 -4.35 -2.90 -7.98
N SER A 198 -3.62 -3.80 -8.63
CA SER A 198 -4.04 -4.44 -9.89
C SER A 198 -5.28 -5.34 -9.74
N GLY A 199 -5.49 -5.95 -8.59
CA GLY A 199 -6.66 -6.83 -8.34
C GLY A 199 -8.02 -6.15 -8.33
N VAL A 200 -8.05 -4.81 -8.49
CA VAL A 200 -9.27 -4.01 -8.64
C VAL A 200 -9.19 -3.10 -9.87
N GLU A 201 -8.53 -3.59 -10.93
CA GLU A 201 -8.37 -2.89 -12.22
C GLU A 201 -9.04 -3.68 -13.35
N SER A 202 -9.65 -2.97 -14.31
CA SER A 202 -10.17 -3.51 -15.57
C SER A 202 -9.06 -3.63 -16.62
N ALA A 203 -8.06 -2.74 -16.57
CA ALA A 203 -6.85 -2.74 -17.37
C ALA A 203 -5.71 -2.08 -16.58
N PRO A 204 -4.42 -2.29 -16.92
CA PRO A 204 -3.31 -1.69 -16.19
C PRO A 204 -3.46 -0.18 -15.99
N GLY A 205 -3.61 0.25 -14.73
CA GLY A 205 -3.81 1.65 -14.34
C GLY A 205 -5.24 2.15 -14.44
N GLU A 206 -6.23 1.32 -14.78
CA GLU A 206 -7.64 1.68 -14.84
C GLU A 206 -8.43 0.95 -13.76
N LYS A 207 -8.80 1.67 -12.72
CA LYS A 207 -9.57 1.11 -11.59
C LYS A 207 -11.01 0.81 -12.00
N ASP A 208 -11.50 -0.35 -11.57
CA ASP A 208 -12.90 -0.73 -11.69
C ASP A 208 -13.64 -0.44 -10.36
N PRO A 209 -14.58 0.51 -10.31
CA PRO A 209 -15.34 0.81 -9.10
C PRO A 209 -16.11 -0.39 -8.53
N ALA A 210 -16.58 -1.30 -9.39
CA ALA A 210 -17.28 -2.50 -8.95
C ALA A 210 -16.33 -3.48 -8.28
N ALA A 211 -15.12 -3.67 -8.83
CA ALA A 211 -14.08 -4.49 -8.23
C ALA A 211 -13.55 -3.88 -6.92
N ILE A 212 -13.39 -2.54 -6.83
CA ILE A 212 -13.07 -1.84 -5.58
C ILE A 212 -14.13 -2.16 -4.51
N LYS A 213 -15.41 -2.01 -4.87
CA LYS A 213 -16.50 -2.31 -3.94
C LYS A 213 -16.47 -3.77 -3.49
N ALA A 214 -16.33 -4.71 -4.41
CA ALA A 214 -16.28 -6.14 -4.10
C ALA A 214 -15.13 -6.48 -3.16
N PHE A 215 -13.93 -5.91 -3.38
CA PHE A 215 -12.79 -6.09 -2.49
C PHE A 215 -13.06 -5.55 -1.09
N LEU A 216 -13.60 -4.34 -0.98
CA LEU A 216 -13.90 -3.72 0.31
C LEU A 216 -15.01 -4.44 1.05
N ASP A 217 -16.00 -4.97 0.35
CA ASP A 217 -17.06 -5.80 0.96
C ASP A 217 -16.50 -7.13 1.49
N ALA A 218 -15.57 -7.77 0.73
CA ALA A 218 -14.87 -8.96 1.20
C ALA A 218 -14.02 -8.69 2.45
N VAL A 219 -13.33 -7.55 2.52
CA VAL A 219 -12.55 -7.15 3.70
C VAL A 219 -13.44 -6.84 4.92
N LYS A 220 -14.59 -6.20 4.71
CA LYS A 220 -15.54 -5.90 5.81
C LYS A 220 -16.16 -7.14 6.43
N ALA A 221 -16.20 -8.25 5.69
CA ALA A 221 -16.75 -9.52 6.15
C ALA A 221 -15.79 -10.32 7.05
N LEU A 222 -14.54 -9.83 7.23
CA LEU A 222 -13.49 -10.46 8.06
C LEU A 222 -13.56 -9.98 9.51
#